data_300c1c915f9a4ab4a010ecbb23a536e0
#
_entry.id   300c1c915f9a4ab4a010ecbb23a536e0
#
_cell.length_a   1.000
_cell.length_b   1.000
_cell.length_c   1.000
_cell.angle_alpha   90.00
_cell.angle_beta   90.00
_cell.angle_gamma   90.00
#
_symmetry.space_group_name_H-M   'P 1'
#
loop_
_entity.id
_entity.type
_entity.pdbx_description
1 polymer ?
#
loop_
_entity_poly.entity_id
_entity_poly.type
_entity_poly.pdbx_seq_one_letter_code
_entity_poly.pdbx_strand_id
1 'polypeptide(L)'
;EKKAKKAKVDKIVKIVKTQAPKTLVSCLFISLFVTILLFFILIQQMPYTKERPKRLYVQQVSRKIHGLITQPNKQPNVVDSDQGLWVNAFDHRGLSPDISSLNIPEFSKNKKDVACQTDKVYCGWPWYFPIQEMLTKQWYVPVELKFPMEKDLFQLTLTSKTKIKNGGYRLEFIGTGSSHMTTVIEGNITRWSFTADNVPYDNSKSCTDVTESGKDCRFVFFSTGKQMETKEWKFWLETPRQFEKENMEDEELGLRLAFYSHYGIDVMAESETLKNVRKKLPAWVTMASWVSYWNQYNF
;
A
#
# COMPACT_ATOMS: atom_id res chain seq x y z
N GLU A 1 -77.39 9.70 -35.04
CA GLU A 1 -76.05 9.43 -35.67
C GLU A 1 -74.92 10.22 -34.94
N LYS A 2 -75.08 11.51 -34.64
CA LYS A 2 -74.02 12.32 -33.94
C LYS A 2 -73.67 11.79 -32.56
N LYS A 3 -74.63 11.33 -31.74
CA LYS A 3 -74.37 10.76 -30.41
C LYS A 3 -73.58 9.46 -30.44
N ALA A 4 -73.82 8.59 -31.43
CA ALA A 4 -73.08 7.33 -31.56
C ALA A 4 -71.64 7.56 -31.97
N LYS A 5 -71.39 8.55 -32.86
CA LYS A 5 -70.02 8.94 -33.24
C LYS A 5 -69.23 9.49 -32.04
N LYS A 6 -69.85 10.36 -31.24
CA LYS A 6 -69.22 10.95 -30.06
C LYS A 6 -68.87 9.88 -29.01
N ALA A 7 -69.74 8.92 -28.74
CA ALA A 7 -69.48 7.83 -27.81
C ALA A 7 -68.34 6.92 -28.26
N LYS A 8 -68.22 6.68 -29.58
CA LYS A 8 -67.11 5.89 -30.16
C LYS A 8 -65.79 6.58 -30.06
N VAL A 9 -65.73 7.94 -30.28
CA VAL A 9 -64.52 8.75 -30.13
C VAL A 9 -64.11 8.79 -28.65
N ASP A 10 -65.03 9.02 -27.72
CA ASP A 10 -64.71 9.10 -26.28
C ASP A 10 -64.16 7.75 -25.78
N LYS A 11 -64.69 6.64 -26.27
CA LYS A 11 -64.20 5.29 -25.95
C LYS A 11 -62.75 5.04 -26.47
N ILE A 12 -62.47 5.48 -27.70
CA ILE A 12 -61.13 5.38 -28.30
C ILE A 12 -60.15 6.29 -27.52
N VAL A 13 -60.50 7.54 -27.21
CA VAL A 13 -59.66 8.44 -26.41
C VAL A 13 -59.36 7.89 -25.02
N LYS A 14 -60.35 7.25 -24.39
CA LYS A 14 -60.19 6.63 -23.06
C LYS A 14 -59.24 5.41 -23.14
N ILE A 15 -59.29 4.59 -24.18
CA ILE A 15 -58.41 3.44 -24.38
C ILE A 15 -56.96 3.93 -24.63
N VAL A 16 -56.78 4.95 -25.50
CA VAL A 16 -55.47 5.51 -25.76
C VAL A 16 -54.84 6.14 -24.50
N LYS A 17 -55.64 6.90 -23.70
CA LYS A 17 -55.15 7.48 -22.45
C LYS A 17 -54.74 6.43 -21.38
N THR A 18 -55.36 5.25 -21.36
CA THR A 18 -55.07 4.24 -20.37
C THR A 18 -53.99 3.24 -20.80
N GLN A 19 -53.85 3.00 -22.10
CA GLN A 19 -52.83 2.07 -22.61
C GLN A 19 -51.48 2.69 -22.89
N ALA A 20 -51.45 3.94 -23.42
CA ALA A 20 -50.20 4.63 -23.70
C ALA A 20 -49.24 4.74 -22.52
N PRO A 21 -49.66 5.12 -21.29
CA PRO A 21 -48.76 5.17 -20.15
C PRO A 21 -48.32 3.75 -19.69
N LYS A 22 -49.16 2.75 -19.82
CA LYS A 22 -48.78 1.35 -19.47
C LYS A 22 -47.74 0.79 -20.43
N THR A 23 -47.88 1.00 -21.74
CA THR A 23 -46.86 0.60 -22.72
C THR A 23 -45.57 1.33 -22.50
N LEU A 24 -45.59 2.63 -22.22
CA LEU A 24 -44.38 3.43 -21.97
C LEU A 24 -43.66 2.92 -20.72
N VAL A 25 -44.37 2.64 -19.64
CA VAL A 25 -43.83 2.07 -18.42
C VAL A 25 -43.22 0.68 -18.67
N SER A 26 -43.91 -0.18 -19.43
CA SER A 26 -43.36 -1.51 -19.80
C SER A 26 -42.08 -1.39 -20.63
N CYS A 27 -42.04 -0.47 -21.61
CA CYS A 27 -40.84 -0.24 -22.39
C CYS A 27 -39.66 0.26 -21.54
N LEU A 28 -39.92 1.13 -20.55
CA LEU A 28 -38.90 1.59 -19.62
C LEU A 28 -38.35 0.45 -18.75
N PHE A 29 -39.21 -0.43 -18.23
CA PHE A 29 -38.77 -1.60 -17.47
C PHE A 29 -37.95 -2.57 -18.31
N ILE A 30 -38.36 -2.85 -19.54
CA ILE A 30 -37.62 -3.72 -20.46
C ILE A 30 -36.25 -3.10 -20.78
N SER A 31 -36.22 -1.79 -21.08
CA SER A 31 -34.97 -1.08 -21.37
C SER A 31 -34.02 -1.12 -20.16
N LEU A 32 -34.53 -0.87 -18.96
CA LEU A 32 -33.75 -0.95 -17.72
C LEU A 32 -33.22 -2.35 -17.49
N PHE A 33 -34.06 -3.38 -17.66
CA PHE A 33 -33.64 -4.78 -17.51
C PHE A 33 -32.56 -5.18 -18.50
N VAL A 34 -32.70 -4.81 -19.77
CA VAL A 34 -31.70 -5.06 -20.81
C VAL A 34 -30.38 -4.32 -20.49
N THR A 35 -30.46 -3.08 -20.03
CA THR A 35 -29.29 -2.31 -19.61
C THR A 35 -28.55 -2.98 -18.46
N ILE A 36 -29.28 -3.42 -17.44
CA ILE A 36 -28.71 -4.16 -16.29
C ILE A 36 -28.06 -5.46 -16.75
N LEU A 37 -28.75 -6.21 -17.62
CA LEU A 37 -28.21 -7.48 -18.15
C LEU A 37 -26.92 -7.26 -18.95
N LEU A 38 -26.89 -6.27 -19.83
CA LEU A 38 -25.70 -5.90 -20.59
C LEU A 38 -24.56 -5.45 -19.66
N PHE A 39 -24.88 -4.70 -18.63
CA PHE A 39 -23.90 -4.27 -17.62
C PHE A 39 -23.27 -5.48 -16.90
N PHE A 40 -24.08 -6.48 -16.50
CA PHE A 40 -23.56 -7.72 -15.90
C PHE A 40 -22.68 -8.51 -16.86
N ILE A 41 -23.06 -8.63 -18.13
CA ILE A 41 -22.27 -9.32 -19.15
C ILE A 41 -20.93 -8.60 -19.35
N LEU A 42 -20.93 -7.27 -19.45
CA LEU A 42 -19.71 -6.48 -19.64
C LEU A 42 -18.76 -6.55 -18.43
N ILE A 43 -19.30 -6.56 -17.22
CA ILE A 43 -18.48 -6.71 -16.00
C ILE A 43 -17.77 -8.06 -15.93
N GLN A 44 -18.42 -9.12 -16.41
CA GLN A 44 -17.84 -10.47 -16.41
C GLN A 44 -16.79 -10.69 -17.50
N GLN A 45 -16.79 -9.86 -18.54
CA GLN A 45 -15.78 -9.97 -19.59
C GLN A 45 -14.41 -9.56 -19.07
N MET A 46 -13.39 -10.31 -19.46
CA MET A 46 -12.01 -10.01 -19.16
C MET A 46 -11.56 -8.78 -19.96
N PRO A 47 -11.24 -7.66 -19.31
CA PRO A 47 -10.97 -6.40 -20.02
C PRO A 47 -9.55 -6.31 -20.55
N TYR A 48 -8.72 -7.33 -20.29
CA TYR A 48 -7.28 -7.28 -20.58
C TYR A 48 -6.94 -8.01 -21.87
N THR A 49 -6.06 -7.40 -22.65
CA THR A 49 -5.48 -7.94 -23.87
C THR A 49 -3.97 -7.73 -23.86
N LYS A 50 -3.26 -8.22 -24.88
CA LYS A 50 -1.83 -7.93 -25.04
C LYS A 50 -1.56 -6.43 -25.19
N GLU A 51 -2.45 -5.71 -25.82
CA GLU A 51 -2.35 -4.25 -26.09
C GLU A 51 -2.80 -3.43 -24.85
N ARG A 52 -3.62 -4.03 -23.99
CA ARG A 52 -4.13 -3.41 -22.76
C ARG A 52 -3.91 -4.38 -21.58
N PRO A 53 -2.67 -4.60 -21.18
CA PRO A 53 -2.37 -5.62 -20.19
C PRO A 53 -2.81 -5.20 -18.78
N LYS A 54 -3.16 -6.21 -17.98
CA LYS A 54 -3.25 -6.07 -16.54
C LYS A 54 -1.87 -5.79 -15.97
N ARG A 55 -1.76 -4.76 -15.15
CA ARG A 55 -0.49 -4.39 -14.53
C ARG A 55 -0.40 -4.96 -13.12
N LEU A 56 0.57 -5.82 -12.90
CA LEU A 56 0.94 -6.33 -11.59
C LEU A 56 2.18 -5.60 -11.07
N TYR A 57 2.19 -5.37 -9.78
CA TYR A 57 3.35 -4.93 -9.05
C TYR A 57 3.76 -6.02 -8.07
N VAL A 58 4.95 -6.56 -8.24
CA VAL A 58 5.43 -7.68 -7.42
C VAL A 58 6.75 -7.27 -6.78
N GLN A 59 6.76 -7.24 -5.46
CA GLN A 59 7.99 -6.97 -4.70
C GLN A 59 8.51 -8.25 -4.09
N GLN A 60 9.81 -8.47 -4.22
CA GLN A 60 10.54 -9.39 -3.36
C GLN A 60 10.84 -8.63 -2.07
N VAL A 61 10.25 -9.05 -0.97
CA VAL A 61 10.30 -8.30 0.29
C VAL A 61 11.05 -9.10 1.35
N SER A 62 12.02 -8.45 2.01
CA SER A 62 12.60 -8.89 3.27
C SER A 62 12.19 -7.89 4.35
N ARG A 63 11.60 -8.40 5.44
CA ARG A 63 11.12 -7.56 6.54
C ARG A 63 11.79 -7.97 7.85
N LYS A 64 12.16 -6.98 8.66
CA LYS A 64 12.73 -7.19 9.99
C LYS A 64 12.11 -6.23 11.00
N ILE A 65 11.81 -6.74 12.16
CA ILE A 65 11.40 -5.96 13.31
C ILE A 65 12.53 -5.99 14.31
N HIS A 66 12.97 -4.83 14.72
CA HIS A 66 14.04 -4.67 15.71
C HIS A 66 13.46 -4.37 17.09
N GLY A 67 14.15 -4.86 18.09
CA GLY A 67 13.87 -4.54 19.49
C GLY A 67 14.09 -3.05 19.80
N LEU A 68 13.83 -2.66 21.04
CA LEU A 68 13.97 -1.29 21.53
C LEU A 68 15.41 -0.79 21.40
N ILE A 69 15.58 0.40 20.86
CA ILE A 69 16.86 1.09 20.72
C ILE A 69 16.90 2.24 21.72
N THR A 70 17.70 2.09 22.76
CA THR A 70 17.85 3.11 23.81
C THR A 70 19.11 3.94 23.65
N GLN A 71 20.16 3.41 22.99
CA GLN A 71 21.48 4.00 22.89
C GLN A 71 21.92 4.22 21.45
N PRO A 72 22.57 5.35 21.14
CA PRO A 72 23.18 5.62 19.85
C PRO A 72 24.24 4.56 19.47
N ASN A 73 24.40 4.35 18.17
CA ASN A 73 25.38 3.46 17.54
C ASN A 73 25.32 1.99 17.97
N LYS A 74 24.29 1.60 18.71
CA LYS A 74 24.06 0.21 19.08
C LYS A 74 23.22 -0.47 18.00
N GLN A 75 23.69 -1.62 17.51
CA GLN A 75 22.91 -2.44 16.58
C GLN A 75 21.78 -3.13 17.35
N PRO A 76 20.51 -2.89 16.96
CA PRO A 76 19.39 -3.53 17.63
C PRO A 76 19.29 -5.01 17.29
N ASN A 77 18.83 -5.83 18.23
CA ASN A 77 18.50 -7.21 17.97
C ASN A 77 17.29 -7.32 17.03
N VAL A 78 17.32 -8.27 16.10
CA VAL A 78 16.16 -8.63 15.30
C VAL A 78 15.25 -9.53 16.15
N VAL A 79 14.02 -9.10 16.34
CA VAL A 79 13.01 -9.80 17.15
C VAL A 79 12.14 -10.70 16.28
N ASP A 80 11.80 -10.22 15.07
CA ASP A 80 11.00 -10.95 14.10
C ASP A 80 11.49 -10.65 12.68
N SER A 81 11.38 -11.64 11.80
CA SER A 81 11.75 -11.46 10.40
C SER A 81 10.98 -12.40 9.49
N ASP A 82 10.62 -11.92 8.32
CA ASP A 82 10.08 -12.75 7.26
C ASP A 82 10.53 -12.27 5.87
N GLN A 83 10.24 -13.10 4.87
CA GLN A 83 10.51 -12.77 3.48
C GLN A 83 9.51 -13.45 2.54
N GLY A 84 9.26 -12.83 1.41
CA GLY A 84 8.31 -13.34 0.43
C GLY A 84 8.06 -12.42 -0.74
N LEU A 85 7.05 -12.78 -1.53
CA LEU A 85 6.55 -11.96 -2.63
C LEU A 85 5.31 -11.20 -2.16
N TRP A 86 5.35 -9.90 -2.27
CA TRP A 86 4.19 -9.02 -2.08
C TRP A 86 3.64 -8.62 -3.44
N VAL A 87 2.38 -8.99 -3.70
CA VAL A 87 1.75 -8.89 -5.01
C VAL A 87 0.57 -7.92 -4.96
N ASN A 88 0.57 -6.96 -5.86
CA ASN A 88 -0.47 -5.94 -6.01
C ASN A 88 -0.95 -5.86 -7.45
N ALA A 89 -2.18 -5.38 -7.64
CA ALA A 89 -2.70 -4.97 -8.94
C ALA A 89 -2.98 -3.47 -8.94
N PHE A 90 -2.65 -2.80 -10.04
CA PHE A 90 -2.86 -1.35 -10.20
C PHE A 90 -4.25 -1.00 -10.76
N ASP A 91 -5.24 -1.87 -10.56
CA ASP A 91 -6.59 -1.64 -11.05
C ASP A 91 -7.64 -2.00 -9.99
N HIS A 92 -8.87 -1.52 -10.19
CA HIS A 92 -9.98 -1.73 -9.27
C HIS A 92 -10.44 -3.19 -9.16
N ARG A 93 -10.13 -4.06 -10.14
CA ARG A 93 -10.48 -5.47 -10.07
C ARG A 93 -9.58 -6.24 -9.10
N GLY A 94 -8.40 -5.69 -8.80
CA GLY A 94 -7.43 -6.36 -7.93
C GLY A 94 -6.85 -7.63 -8.56
N LEU A 95 -6.41 -8.56 -7.73
CA LEU A 95 -5.77 -9.80 -8.16
C LEU A 95 -6.78 -10.92 -8.48
N SER A 96 -7.91 -10.92 -7.81
CA SER A 96 -9.00 -11.86 -8.05
C SER A 96 -10.11 -11.21 -8.89
N PRO A 97 -10.77 -11.93 -9.81
CA PRO A 97 -10.56 -13.36 -10.14
C PRO A 97 -9.44 -13.60 -11.16
N ASP A 98 -8.93 -12.55 -11.82
CA ASP A 98 -8.14 -12.67 -13.04
C ASP A 98 -6.85 -13.48 -12.83
N ILE A 99 -6.06 -13.11 -11.80
CA ILE A 99 -4.76 -13.78 -11.51
C ILE A 99 -4.98 -15.11 -10.79
N SER A 100 -6.00 -15.23 -9.95
CA SER A 100 -6.34 -16.50 -9.29
C SER A 100 -6.63 -17.63 -10.27
N SER A 101 -7.23 -17.31 -11.42
CA SER A 101 -7.58 -18.30 -12.46
C SER A 101 -6.38 -18.86 -13.19
N LEU A 102 -5.22 -18.23 -13.13
CA LEU A 102 -4.01 -18.67 -13.82
C LEU A 102 -3.34 -19.88 -13.19
N ASN A 103 -3.76 -20.29 -12.00
CA ASN A 103 -3.21 -21.45 -11.27
C ASN A 103 -1.68 -21.47 -11.19
N ILE A 104 -1.06 -20.29 -11.00
CA ILE A 104 0.39 -20.16 -10.84
C ILE A 104 0.76 -20.78 -9.49
N PRO A 105 1.54 -21.88 -9.46
CA PRO A 105 1.79 -22.63 -8.23
C PRO A 105 2.42 -21.77 -7.12
N GLU A 106 3.26 -20.81 -7.50
CA GLU A 106 3.90 -19.87 -6.59
C GLU A 106 2.88 -19.00 -5.84
N PHE A 107 1.75 -18.68 -6.48
CA PHE A 107 0.67 -17.89 -5.86
C PHE A 107 -0.37 -18.76 -5.15
N SER A 108 -0.47 -20.05 -5.52
CA SER A 108 -1.59 -20.91 -5.07
C SER A 108 -1.32 -21.56 -3.71
N LYS A 109 -0.07 -21.97 -3.43
CA LYS A 109 0.22 -22.85 -2.29
C LYS A 109 0.19 -22.15 -0.93
N ASN A 110 0.62 -20.91 -0.83
CA ASN A 110 0.82 -20.24 0.46
C ASN A 110 0.38 -18.77 0.47
N LYS A 111 -0.44 -18.35 -0.50
CA LYS A 111 -0.90 -16.96 -0.52
C LYS A 111 -1.71 -16.62 0.72
N LYS A 112 -1.45 -15.48 1.28
CA LYS A 112 -2.23 -14.89 2.34
C LYS A 112 -2.81 -13.58 1.84
N ASP A 113 -4.08 -13.36 2.10
CA ASP A 113 -4.64 -12.03 1.93
C ASP A 113 -3.97 -11.10 2.95
N VAL A 114 -3.55 -9.95 2.47
CA VAL A 114 -2.86 -9.00 3.34
C VAL A 114 -3.90 -8.28 4.18
N ALA A 115 -3.84 -8.50 5.47
CA ALA A 115 -4.52 -7.67 6.46
C ALA A 115 -3.54 -6.62 7.01
N CYS A 116 -4.06 -5.45 7.35
CA CYS A 116 -3.28 -4.46 8.08
C CYS A 116 -2.99 -4.97 9.50
N GLN A 117 -1.72 -5.00 9.87
CA GLN A 117 -1.28 -5.37 11.21
C GLN A 117 -1.02 -4.09 11.98
N THR A 118 -1.87 -3.77 12.94
CA THR A 118 -1.83 -2.50 13.70
C THR A 118 -0.63 -2.38 14.65
N ASP A 119 0.02 -3.50 14.95
CA ASP A 119 1.27 -3.56 15.70
C ASP A 119 2.50 -3.21 14.86
N LYS A 120 2.35 -3.18 13.54
CA LYS A 120 3.42 -2.85 12.60
C LYS A 120 3.17 -1.49 11.97
N VAL A 121 4.23 -0.69 11.90
CA VAL A 121 4.19 0.64 11.28
C VAL A 121 3.70 0.50 9.85
N TYR A 122 2.69 1.29 9.48
CA TYR A 122 2.13 1.33 8.14
C TYR A 122 1.74 -0.06 7.63
N CYS A 123 1.03 -0.82 8.47
CA CYS A 123 0.62 -2.20 8.21
C CYS A 123 1.77 -3.18 7.95
N GLY A 124 3.03 -2.79 8.11
CA GLY A 124 4.19 -3.62 7.89
C GLY A 124 4.53 -3.90 6.43
N TRP A 125 4.14 -3.04 5.49
CA TRP A 125 4.41 -3.21 4.06
C TRP A 125 5.28 -2.09 3.49
N PRO A 126 6.21 -2.40 2.57
CA PRO A 126 7.08 -1.42 1.94
C PRO A 126 6.36 -0.69 0.79
N TRP A 127 5.48 0.24 1.12
CA TRP A 127 4.74 1.03 0.15
C TRP A 127 5.66 1.98 -0.63
N TYR A 128 5.65 1.87 -1.95
CA TYR A 128 6.25 2.90 -2.79
C TYR A 128 5.39 4.18 -2.80
N PHE A 129 4.07 4.00 -2.91
CA PHE A 129 3.07 5.05 -2.71
C PHE A 129 1.94 4.52 -1.83
N PRO A 130 1.49 5.29 -0.84
CA PRO A 130 0.39 4.92 0.01
C PRO A 130 -0.95 5.08 -0.75
N ILE A 131 -1.41 4.01 -1.39
CA ILE A 131 -2.69 3.98 -2.09
C ILE A 131 -3.61 3.04 -1.34
N GLN A 132 -4.61 3.59 -0.66
CA GLN A 132 -5.53 2.86 0.19
C GLN A 132 -6.28 1.75 -0.56
N GLU A 133 -6.71 2.01 -1.80
CA GLU A 133 -7.42 1.03 -2.61
C GLU A 133 -6.60 -0.23 -2.93
N MET A 134 -5.29 -0.15 -2.85
CA MET A 134 -4.40 -1.29 -3.04
C MET A 134 -4.31 -2.18 -1.80
N LEU A 135 -4.60 -1.66 -0.59
CA LEU A 135 -4.53 -2.41 0.66
C LEU A 135 -5.48 -3.61 0.72
N THR A 136 -6.65 -3.47 0.15
CA THR A 136 -7.71 -4.49 0.24
C THR A 136 -7.60 -5.60 -0.79
N LYS A 137 -6.65 -5.51 -1.75
CA LYS A 137 -6.60 -6.36 -2.94
C LYS A 137 -5.19 -6.87 -3.24
N GLN A 138 -4.46 -7.22 -2.21
CA GLN A 138 -3.07 -7.63 -2.30
C GLN A 138 -2.83 -9.00 -1.67
N TRP A 139 -1.80 -9.69 -2.13
CA TRP A 139 -1.39 -10.97 -1.59
C TRP A 139 0.03 -10.90 -1.07
N TYR A 140 0.28 -11.67 -0.03
CA TYR A 140 1.62 -12.00 0.40
C TYR A 140 1.84 -13.50 0.26
N VAL A 141 2.93 -13.86 -0.38
CA VAL A 141 3.34 -15.25 -0.59
C VAL A 141 4.64 -15.46 0.16
N PRO A 142 4.59 -16.03 1.38
CA PRO A 142 5.80 -16.38 2.11
C PRO A 142 6.63 -17.37 1.28
N VAL A 143 7.86 -17.02 1.00
CA VAL A 143 8.80 -17.87 0.27
C VAL A 143 10.21 -17.48 0.64
N GLU A 144 11.08 -18.44 0.81
CA GLU A 144 12.49 -18.19 1.04
C GLU A 144 13.11 -17.61 -0.24
N LEU A 145 13.65 -16.41 -0.11
CA LEU A 145 14.28 -15.67 -1.18
C LEU A 145 15.76 -15.52 -0.88
N LYS A 146 16.60 -15.75 -1.87
CA LYS A 146 18.01 -15.41 -1.77
C LYS A 146 18.18 -13.94 -2.11
N PHE A 147 18.31 -13.11 -1.08
CA PHE A 147 18.63 -11.70 -1.25
C PHE A 147 20.15 -11.53 -1.41
N PRO A 148 20.63 -10.80 -2.41
CA PRO A 148 22.01 -10.43 -2.47
C PRO A 148 22.33 -9.43 -1.35
N MET A 149 23.35 -9.77 -0.53
CA MET A 149 24.03 -8.93 0.46
C MET A 149 23.21 -7.85 1.16
N GLU A 150 22.48 -8.25 2.20
CA GLU A 150 21.69 -7.32 3.03
C GLU A 150 22.52 -6.37 3.89
N LYS A 151 23.66 -6.82 4.38
CA LYS A 151 24.34 -6.18 5.54
C LYS A 151 24.87 -4.78 5.27
N ASP A 152 25.21 -4.48 4.02
CA ASP A 152 25.92 -3.24 3.70
C ASP A 152 25.09 -2.25 2.86
N LEU A 153 23.89 -2.66 2.43
CA LEU A 153 23.09 -1.89 1.49
C LEU A 153 21.92 -1.15 2.10
N PHE A 154 21.39 -1.63 3.24
CA PHE A 154 20.18 -1.08 3.82
C PHE A 154 20.22 -1.10 5.35
N GLN A 155 20.28 0.08 5.97
CA GLN A 155 20.36 0.23 7.42
C GLN A 155 19.84 1.60 7.87
N LEU A 156 19.22 1.65 9.05
CA LEU A 156 18.98 2.88 9.80
C LEU A 156 19.76 2.82 11.11
N THR A 157 20.57 3.84 11.35
CA THR A 157 21.39 3.96 12.56
C THR A 157 21.00 5.22 13.32
N LEU A 158 20.69 5.08 14.60
CA LEU A 158 20.59 6.20 15.53
C LEU A 158 22.03 6.62 15.91
N THR A 159 22.43 7.82 15.50
CA THR A 159 23.79 8.33 15.74
C THR A 159 23.91 9.19 16.98
N SER A 160 22.82 9.85 17.38
CA SER A 160 22.78 10.73 18.54
C SER A 160 21.40 10.73 19.20
N LYS A 161 21.37 10.77 20.55
CA LYS A 161 20.18 11.00 21.37
C LYS A 161 20.53 12.09 22.38
N THR A 162 20.02 13.29 22.17
CA THR A 162 20.38 14.48 22.98
C THR A 162 19.14 15.06 23.64
N LYS A 163 19.19 15.33 24.92
CA LYS A 163 18.12 15.97 25.68
C LYS A 163 17.98 17.42 25.26
N ILE A 164 16.77 17.89 24.95
CA ILE A 164 16.49 19.27 24.60
C ILE A 164 15.97 20.08 25.79
N LYS A 165 16.08 21.42 25.71
CA LYS A 165 15.72 22.32 26.82
C LYS A 165 14.30 22.14 27.34
N ASN A 166 13.37 21.74 26.49
CA ASN A 166 11.96 21.53 26.84
C ASN A 166 11.68 20.14 27.44
N GLY A 167 12.70 19.36 27.76
CA GLY A 167 12.58 18.07 28.44
C GLY A 167 12.37 16.87 27.52
N GLY A 168 12.29 17.03 26.19
CA GLY A 168 12.24 15.97 25.20
C GLY A 168 13.63 15.55 24.70
N TYR A 169 13.65 14.81 23.59
CA TYR A 169 14.88 14.33 22.96
C TYR A 169 14.96 14.71 21.49
N ARG A 170 16.16 15.06 21.06
CA ARG A 170 16.54 15.13 19.66
C ARG A 170 17.29 13.86 19.29
N LEU A 171 16.78 13.16 18.29
CA LEU A 171 17.32 11.93 17.75
C LEU A 171 17.88 12.20 16.36
N GLU A 172 19.13 11.83 16.12
CA GLU A 172 19.78 12.01 14.83
C GLU A 172 20.02 10.64 14.19
N PHE A 173 19.72 10.53 12.90
CA PHE A 173 19.73 9.27 12.16
C PHE A 173 20.59 9.38 10.91
N ILE A 174 21.22 8.26 10.56
CA ILE A 174 21.77 8.00 9.24
C ILE A 174 21.05 6.78 8.68
N GLY A 175 20.35 6.97 7.57
CA GLY A 175 19.75 5.92 6.76
C GLY A 175 20.58 5.65 5.53
N THR A 176 20.92 4.40 5.27
CA THR A 176 21.55 3.95 4.02
C THR A 176 20.62 3.08 3.22
N GLY A 177 20.60 3.21 1.90
CA GLY A 177 19.71 2.43 1.06
C GLY A 177 19.82 2.81 -0.42
N SER A 178 18.79 2.47 -1.19
CA SER A 178 18.70 2.80 -2.61
C SER A 178 18.47 4.29 -2.87
N SER A 179 18.37 4.65 -4.14
CA SER A 179 17.92 5.98 -4.56
C SER A 179 16.45 6.26 -4.23
N HIS A 180 15.69 5.25 -3.85
CA HIS A 180 14.26 5.33 -3.49
C HIS A 180 14.05 4.71 -2.13
N MET A 181 14.02 5.56 -1.12
CA MET A 181 13.82 5.16 0.28
C MET A 181 12.63 5.87 0.86
N THR A 182 12.04 5.25 1.87
CA THR A 182 10.94 5.83 2.61
C THR A 182 11.15 5.61 4.11
N THR A 183 10.78 6.60 4.90
CA THR A 183 10.57 6.42 6.33
C THR A 183 9.13 6.75 6.69
N VAL A 184 8.51 5.88 7.45
CA VAL A 184 7.23 6.14 8.09
C VAL A 184 7.47 6.24 9.58
N ILE A 185 7.00 7.33 10.15
CA ILE A 185 7.25 7.69 11.53
C ILE A 185 5.90 7.69 12.25
N GLU A 186 5.75 6.79 13.22
CA GLU A 186 4.60 6.77 14.15
C GLU A 186 5.05 7.26 15.51
N GLY A 187 4.34 8.24 16.05
CA GLY A 187 4.59 8.80 17.36
C GLY A 187 4.55 10.32 17.36
N ASN A 188 4.66 10.89 18.55
CA ASN A 188 4.58 12.33 18.73
C ASN A 188 5.92 12.99 18.37
N ILE A 189 5.89 13.85 17.34
CA ILE A 189 7.05 14.60 16.84
C ILE A 189 6.73 16.08 16.90
N THR A 190 7.59 16.84 17.54
CA THR A 190 7.45 18.30 17.66
C THR A 190 8.20 19.06 16.58
N ARG A 191 9.36 18.56 16.16
CA ARG A 191 10.18 19.15 15.11
C ARG A 191 10.93 18.07 14.33
N TRP A 192 11.32 18.39 13.10
CA TRP A 192 12.09 17.52 12.23
C TRP A 192 12.95 18.27 11.19
N SER A 193 13.80 17.54 10.48
CA SER A 193 14.68 18.11 9.45
C SER A 193 14.10 18.06 8.03
N PHE A 194 12.87 17.60 7.81
CA PHE A 194 12.33 17.39 6.46
C PHE A 194 11.66 18.63 5.86
N THR A 195 11.42 19.66 6.65
CA THR A 195 10.84 20.95 6.20
C THR A 195 11.78 22.10 6.51
N ALA A 196 11.70 23.17 5.73
CA ALA A 196 12.57 24.34 5.90
C ALA A 196 12.36 25.06 7.25
N ASP A 197 11.15 25.07 7.77
CA ASP A 197 10.78 25.63 9.08
C ASP A 197 10.95 24.63 10.22
N ASN A 198 11.36 23.41 9.93
CA ASN A 198 11.48 22.29 10.85
C ASN A 198 10.18 21.89 11.57
N VAL A 199 9.04 22.30 11.06
CA VAL A 199 7.72 21.94 11.60
C VAL A 199 7.17 20.74 10.83
N PRO A 200 6.79 19.64 11.50
CA PRO A 200 6.13 18.53 10.84
C PRO A 200 4.81 18.99 10.20
N TYR A 201 4.61 18.68 8.92
CA TYR A 201 3.33 18.95 8.28
C TYR A 201 2.23 18.08 8.90
N ASP A 202 1.02 18.60 8.92
CA ASP A 202 -0.15 17.86 9.41
C ASP A 202 -0.57 16.81 8.38
N ASN A 203 -0.07 15.62 8.56
CA ASN A 203 -0.36 14.45 7.72
C ASN A 203 -1.08 13.35 8.51
N SER A 204 -1.69 13.72 9.64
CA SER A 204 -2.43 12.78 10.50
C SER A 204 -3.46 11.96 9.71
N LYS A 205 -4.01 12.51 8.63
CA LYS A 205 -4.96 11.83 7.73
C LYS A 205 -4.31 10.80 6.80
N SER A 206 -3.06 10.97 6.40
CA SER A 206 -2.46 10.09 5.37
C SER A 206 -2.17 8.67 5.84
N CYS A 207 -1.95 8.48 7.12
CA CYS A 207 -1.72 7.16 7.69
C CYS A 207 -2.96 6.56 8.38
N THR A 208 -3.88 7.37 8.88
CA THR A 208 -5.15 6.88 9.45
C THR A 208 -6.00 6.20 8.39
N ASP A 209 -6.01 6.75 7.18
CA ASP A 209 -6.74 6.16 6.05
C ASP A 209 -6.15 4.82 5.59
N VAL A 210 -4.88 4.57 5.88
CA VAL A 210 -4.18 3.35 5.47
C VAL A 210 -4.06 2.32 6.59
N THR A 211 -3.91 2.76 7.84
CA THR A 211 -3.50 1.87 8.94
C THR A 211 -4.59 1.53 9.94
N GLU A 212 -5.78 2.10 9.88
CA GLU A 212 -6.83 1.94 10.90
C GLU A 212 -6.32 2.07 12.37
N SER A 213 -5.02 2.31 12.55
CA SER A 213 -4.38 2.29 13.87
C SER A 213 -4.72 3.50 14.74
N GLY A 214 -5.28 4.55 14.12
CA GLY A 214 -5.58 5.81 14.80
C GLY A 214 -4.36 6.54 15.38
N LYS A 215 -3.16 6.08 15.07
CA LYS A 215 -1.91 6.70 15.55
C LYS A 215 -1.44 7.77 14.56
N ASP A 216 -0.93 8.86 15.11
CA ASP A 216 -0.24 9.87 14.31
C ASP A 216 0.93 9.24 13.57
N CYS A 217 0.88 9.25 12.25
CA CYS A 217 2.01 8.81 11.46
C CYS A 217 2.30 9.77 10.30
N ARG A 218 3.55 9.78 9.88
CA ARG A 218 4.05 10.65 8.83
C ARG A 218 4.87 9.86 7.84
N PHE A 219 4.60 10.06 6.57
CA PHE A 219 5.27 9.39 5.46
C PHE A 219 6.26 10.34 4.80
N VAL A 220 7.54 9.98 4.75
CA VAL A 220 8.59 10.76 4.10
C VAL A 220 9.26 9.92 3.03
N PHE A 221 9.22 10.39 1.80
CA PHE A 221 9.80 9.72 0.64
C PHE A 221 11.07 10.45 0.18
N PHE A 222 12.15 9.67 0.01
CA PHE A 222 13.43 10.14 -0.52
C PHE A 222 13.64 9.59 -1.92
N SER A 223 13.91 10.45 -2.87
CA SER A 223 14.22 10.04 -4.24
C SER A 223 15.39 10.84 -4.79
N THR A 224 16.32 10.14 -5.42
CA THR A 224 17.42 10.73 -6.19
C THR A 224 17.45 10.15 -7.59
N GLY A 225 17.95 10.91 -8.56
CA GLY A 225 17.97 10.51 -9.96
C GLY A 225 18.98 9.41 -10.34
N LYS A 226 19.84 8.95 -9.40
CA LYS A 226 20.81 7.89 -9.66
C LYS A 226 20.40 6.60 -8.97
N GLN A 227 20.10 5.57 -9.74
CA GLN A 227 19.58 4.29 -9.24
C GLN A 227 20.64 3.30 -8.74
N MET A 228 21.91 3.48 -9.09
CA MET A 228 22.94 2.43 -8.95
C MET A 228 23.87 2.58 -7.75
N GLU A 229 23.67 3.58 -6.89
CA GLU A 229 24.54 3.79 -5.74
C GLU A 229 23.75 3.75 -4.45
N THR A 230 24.31 3.08 -3.43
CA THR A 230 23.84 3.22 -2.05
C THR A 230 23.93 4.69 -1.64
N LYS A 231 22.85 5.21 -1.11
CA LYS A 231 22.76 6.60 -0.66
C LYS A 231 22.67 6.68 0.84
N GLU A 232 23.27 7.73 1.36
CA GLU A 232 23.23 8.07 2.77
C GLU A 232 22.34 9.27 2.99
N TRP A 233 21.35 9.14 3.89
CA TRP A 233 20.40 10.17 4.26
C TRP A 233 20.56 10.52 5.73
N LYS A 234 20.80 11.78 6.05
CA LYS A 234 20.91 12.27 7.42
C LYS A 234 19.65 13.07 7.75
N PHE A 235 19.02 12.71 8.84
CA PHE A 235 17.86 13.44 9.33
C PHE A 235 17.78 13.39 10.85
N TRP A 236 16.97 14.27 11.42
CA TRP A 236 16.71 14.30 12.84
C TRP A 236 15.23 14.53 13.14
N LEU A 237 14.82 14.07 14.31
CA LEU A 237 13.49 14.22 14.88
C LEU A 237 13.61 14.74 16.31
N GLU A 238 12.66 15.59 16.75
CA GLU A 238 12.48 15.97 18.14
C GLU A 238 11.16 15.42 18.65
N THR A 239 11.21 14.74 19.79
CA THR A 239 10.05 14.18 20.49
C THR A 239 9.82 14.97 21.78
N PRO A 240 8.57 15.17 22.22
CA PRO A 240 8.31 15.78 23.52
C PRO A 240 8.69 14.81 24.65
N ARG A 241 8.77 15.33 25.85
CA ARG A 241 8.89 14.50 27.06
C ARG A 241 7.61 13.66 27.22
N GLN A 242 7.74 12.38 27.44
CA GLN A 242 6.63 11.54 27.93
C GLN A 242 6.49 11.71 29.44
N PHE A 243 5.30 12.00 29.92
CA PHE A 243 5.06 12.58 31.25
C PHE A 243 5.13 11.62 32.44
N GLU A 244 5.44 10.33 32.31
CA GLU A 244 5.10 9.42 33.42
C GLU A 244 6.21 8.57 34.05
N LYS A 245 7.49 8.68 33.71
CA LYS A 245 8.53 7.91 34.42
C LYS A 245 9.79 8.72 34.71
N GLU A 246 9.91 9.17 35.96
CA GLU A 246 11.05 10.00 36.39
C GLU A 246 12.41 9.28 36.49
N ASN A 247 12.47 7.94 36.41
CA ASN A 247 13.63 7.17 36.84
C ASN A 247 14.09 6.04 35.90
N MET A 248 13.99 6.18 34.57
CA MET A 248 14.55 5.18 33.66
C MET A 248 15.59 5.79 32.71
N GLU A 249 16.84 5.34 32.83
CA GLU A 249 17.92 5.60 31.85
C GLU A 249 17.57 5.04 30.44
N ASP A 250 16.70 4.07 30.38
CA ASP A 250 16.19 3.41 29.15
C ASP A 250 14.73 3.80 28.85
N GLU A 251 14.46 5.11 28.74
CA GLU A 251 13.12 5.62 28.46
C GLU A 251 12.68 5.25 27.04
N GLU A 252 11.60 4.47 26.93
CA GLU A 252 10.91 4.21 25.68
C GLU A 252 10.20 5.49 25.24
N LEU A 253 10.56 6.01 24.08
CA LEU A 253 10.01 7.28 23.57
C LEU A 253 8.64 7.09 22.88
N GLY A 254 8.15 5.85 22.77
CA GLY A 254 6.92 5.53 22.05
C GLY A 254 6.97 5.87 20.55
N LEU A 255 8.19 6.07 20.03
CA LEU A 255 8.44 6.38 18.64
C LEU A 255 8.77 5.09 17.87
N ARG A 256 8.06 4.85 16.78
CA ARG A 256 8.32 3.74 15.87
C ARG A 256 8.62 4.28 14.48
N LEU A 257 9.68 3.78 13.86
CA LEU A 257 10.05 4.10 12.51
C LEU A 257 10.06 2.84 11.65
N ALA A 258 9.29 2.82 10.56
CA ALA A 258 9.56 1.89 9.47
C ALA A 258 10.45 2.60 8.47
N PHE A 259 11.59 2.00 8.17
CA PHE A 259 12.51 2.47 7.16
C PHE A 259 12.59 1.40 6.06
N TYR A 260 12.41 1.80 4.80
CA TYR A 260 12.42 0.85 3.71
C TYR A 260 12.98 1.42 2.42
N SER A 261 13.48 0.53 1.58
CA SER A 261 14.23 0.84 0.38
C SER A 261 13.76 -0.04 -0.77
N HIS A 262 13.70 0.53 -1.97
CA HIS A 262 13.28 -0.15 -3.19
C HIS A 262 14.39 -0.13 -4.23
N TYR A 263 14.74 -1.30 -4.72
CA TYR A 263 15.72 -1.49 -5.78
C TYR A 263 15.04 -2.03 -7.04
N GLY A 264 15.32 -1.44 -8.18
CA GLY A 264 14.91 -2.02 -9.47
C GLY A 264 15.60 -3.36 -9.71
N ILE A 265 14.99 -4.21 -10.54
CA ILE A 265 15.53 -5.53 -10.87
C ILE A 265 16.83 -5.45 -11.68
N ASP A 266 17.01 -4.40 -12.45
CA ASP A 266 18.24 -4.06 -13.14
C ASP A 266 19.43 -3.79 -12.19
N VAL A 267 19.14 -3.42 -10.93
CA VAL A 267 20.14 -3.18 -9.88
C VAL A 267 20.33 -4.40 -8.99
N MET A 268 19.27 -5.16 -8.74
CA MET A 268 19.25 -6.34 -7.89
C MET A 268 18.79 -7.57 -8.66
N ALA A 269 19.44 -8.70 -8.44
CA ALA A 269 19.08 -9.94 -9.11
C ALA A 269 17.65 -10.39 -8.75
N GLU A 270 16.86 -10.68 -9.77
CA GLU A 270 15.56 -11.32 -9.63
C GLU A 270 15.72 -12.75 -9.11
N SER A 271 14.94 -13.15 -8.10
CA SER A 271 14.96 -14.52 -7.59
C SER A 271 14.44 -15.50 -8.64
N GLU A 272 14.85 -16.76 -8.56
CA GLU A 272 14.34 -17.82 -9.45
C GLU A 272 12.81 -17.98 -9.30
N THR A 273 12.26 -17.79 -8.11
CA THR A 273 10.82 -17.79 -7.86
C THR A 273 10.12 -16.73 -8.70
N LEU A 274 10.62 -15.51 -8.70
CA LEU A 274 10.01 -14.41 -9.44
C LEU A 274 10.18 -14.59 -10.96
N LYS A 275 11.33 -15.10 -11.42
CA LYS A 275 11.54 -15.48 -12.82
C LYS A 275 10.55 -16.54 -13.29
N ASN A 276 10.27 -17.53 -12.45
CA ASN A 276 9.30 -18.57 -12.75
C ASN A 276 7.86 -18.02 -12.81
N VAL A 277 7.48 -17.13 -11.90
CA VAL A 277 6.20 -16.41 -11.97
C VAL A 277 6.10 -15.66 -13.30
N ARG A 278 7.11 -14.87 -13.65
CA ARG A 278 7.13 -14.08 -14.90
C ARG A 278 6.94 -14.96 -16.15
N LYS A 279 7.61 -16.11 -16.22
CA LYS A 279 7.49 -17.05 -17.35
C LYS A 279 6.09 -17.65 -17.50
N LYS A 280 5.34 -17.75 -16.41
CA LYS A 280 3.99 -18.33 -16.40
C LYS A 280 2.87 -17.31 -16.63
N LEU A 281 3.20 -16.02 -16.60
CA LEU A 281 2.22 -14.98 -16.86
C LEU A 281 1.86 -14.93 -18.35
N PRO A 282 0.56 -14.85 -18.68
CA PRO A 282 0.12 -14.72 -20.07
C PRO A 282 0.43 -13.33 -20.65
N ALA A 283 0.40 -13.20 -21.97
CA ALA A 283 0.73 -11.97 -22.66
C ALA A 283 -0.14 -10.76 -22.30
N TRP A 284 -1.30 -10.98 -21.70
CA TRP A 284 -2.18 -9.93 -21.21
C TRP A 284 -1.86 -9.46 -19.76
N VAL A 285 -0.77 -9.95 -19.17
CA VAL A 285 -0.28 -9.48 -17.86
C VAL A 285 1.12 -8.89 -18.04
N THR A 286 1.28 -7.67 -17.58
CA THR A 286 2.61 -7.03 -17.43
C THR A 286 2.97 -6.94 -15.95
N MET A 287 4.19 -7.31 -15.62
CA MET A 287 4.69 -7.31 -14.25
C MET A 287 5.83 -6.30 -14.10
N ALA A 288 5.62 -5.30 -13.26
CA ALA A 288 6.69 -4.49 -12.69
C ALA A 288 7.15 -5.15 -11.39
N SER A 289 8.45 -5.30 -11.21
CA SER A 289 9.00 -5.99 -10.05
C SER A 289 10.19 -5.25 -9.44
N TRP A 290 10.28 -5.36 -8.11
CA TRP A 290 11.28 -4.67 -7.30
C TRP A 290 11.77 -5.59 -6.19
N VAL A 291 12.94 -5.26 -5.66
CA VAL A 291 13.48 -5.85 -4.43
C VAL A 291 13.34 -4.79 -3.34
N SER A 292 12.72 -5.14 -2.23
CA SER A 292 12.44 -4.21 -1.16
C SER A 292 12.88 -4.76 0.19
N TYR A 293 13.50 -3.90 0.97
CA TYR A 293 13.82 -4.14 2.37
C TYR A 293 12.92 -3.26 3.22
N TRP A 294 12.35 -3.82 4.27
CA TRP A 294 11.51 -3.11 5.25
C TRP A 294 11.98 -3.45 6.65
N ASN A 295 12.40 -2.45 7.40
CA ASN A 295 12.82 -2.63 8.79
C ASN A 295 12.02 -1.69 9.69
N GLN A 296 11.50 -2.23 10.78
CA GLN A 296 10.88 -1.45 11.86
C GLN A 296 11.83 -1.32 13.02
N TYR A 297 11.93 -0.10 13.53
CA TYR A 297 12.75 0.28 14.70
C TYR A 297 11.85 0.90 15.75
N ASN A 298 12.10 0.58 17.00
CA ASN A 298 11.37 1.10 18.16
C ASN A 298 12.35 1.89 19.04
N PHE A 299 11.92 3.08 19.50
CA PHE A 299 12.74 4.02 20.27
C PHE A 299 12.05 4.47 21.53
#